data_653a4e28b904820216c5c42025b7082c
#
_entry.id   653a4e28b904820216c5c42025b7082c
#
_cell.length_a   1.000
_cell.length_b   1.000
_cell.length_c   1.000
_cell.angle_alpha   90.00
_cell.angle_beta   90.00
_cell.angle_gamma   90.00
#
_symmetry.space_group_name_H-M   'P 1'
#
loop_
_entity.id
_entity.type
_entity.pdbx_description
1 polymer ?
#
loop_
_entity_poly.entity_id
_entity_poly.type
_entity_poly.pdbx_seq_one_letter_code
_entity_poly.pdbx_strand_id
1 'polypeptide(L)'
;MATDRYSSPLSERYASKEMQYIFSQDKKFRTWRKLWIALAEIEQELGLPITDEQIAELKAHAEDINYEEARAREKIVRHDVMSHVYAYGLQCPSAKGIIHLGATSCYVGDNTDIIIMRDALKLVRKKLINVLAKLTAFADEYKSLPTLGFTHFQPAQPTTVGKRATLWMQEFELALAEVEHAQASLRLLGSKGTTGTQASFLELFDGDLDKVDRLDPMLAEKMGFDRCFAVSGQTYPRLLDTIVINALAITASAAMKMATDIRILQHLKEVEEPFEKTQIGSSAMAYKRNPMRSERICSLARYVMADVLNPAVTAGTQWFERTLDDSANKRISVPEGFLAVDGILDLCLNVTDGLKVYPKVIEKRLRSELPFMATENIMMDAVKAGGDRQELHERIRTLSMQAGRRVKEEGLDNNLLELIAADPAFGMTLEDLEKTMEPSRYIGCAPHQVERYLNEVIRPILDANKDILGVEAQINV
;
A
#
# COMPACT_ATOMS: atom_id res chain seq x y z
N MET A 1 -25.39 15.09 -5.49
CA MET A 1 -25.59 13.63 -5.39
C MET A 1 -26.92 13.39 -4.70
N ALA A 2 -27.63 12.31 -5.07
CA ALA A 2 -28.87 11.97 -4.38
C ALA A 2 -28.53 11.54 -2.94
N THR A 3 -29.15 12.18 -1.96
CA THR A 3 -28.90 11.96 -0.53
C THR A 3 -29.82 10.87 0.08
N ASP A 4 -30.70 10.30 -0.75
CA ASP A 4 -31.69 9.29 -0.42
C ASP A 4 -31.27 7.85 -0.77
N ARG A 5 -29.98 7.65 -1.13
CA ARG A 5 -29.43 6.34 -1.53
C ARG A 5 -28.11 6.11 -0.83
N TYR A 6 -27.82 4.85 -0.57
CA TYR A 6 -26.50 4.45 -0.09
C TYR A 6 -25.42 4.76 -1.14
N SER A 7 -24.30 5.32 -0.68
CA SER A 7 -23.07 5.49 -1.43
C SER A 7 -21.90 4.93 -0.62
N SER A 8 -20.87 4.44 -1.30
CA SER A 8 -19.71 3.86 -0.63
C SER A 8 -18.85 4.93 0.03
N PRO A 9 -18.54 4.83 1.33
CA PRO A 9 -17.59 5.72 1.98
C PRO A 9 -16.21 5.72 1.33
N LEU A 10 -15.83 4.62 0.67
CA LEU A 10 -14.54 4.54 -0.05
C LEU A 10 -14.46 5.60 -1.15
N SER A 11 -15.53 5.78 -1.93
CA SER A 11 -15.58 6.78 -3.00
C SER A 11 -15.82 8.20 -2.48
N GLU A 12 -16.65 8.36 -1.44
CA GLU A 12 -17.03 9.70 -0.97
C GLU A 12 -15.98 10.35 -0.06
N ARG A 13 -15.27 9.53 0.72
CA ARG A 13 -14.47 10.04 1.83
C ARG A 13 -12.99 9.70 1.74
N TYR A 14 -12.60 8.57 1.13
CA TYR A 14 -11.26 8.04 1.32
C TYR A 14 -10.41 8.01 0.06
N ALA A 15 -10.92 7.48 -1.04
CA ALA A 15 -10.15 7.32 -2.26
C ALA A 15 -9.94 8.65 -3.00
N SER A 16 -8.78 8.81 -3.62
CA SER A 16 -8.46 9.93 -4.49
C SER A 16 -9.35 9.95 -5.75
N LYS A 17 -9.50 11.12 -6.35
CA LYS A 17 -10.23 11.26 -7.62
C LYS A 17 -9.59 10.44 -8.74
N GLU A 18 -8.26 10.31 -8.72
CA GLU A 18 -7.50 9.54 -9.72
C GLU A 18 -7.85 8.05 -9.65
N MET A 19 -7.85 7.45 -8.45
CA MET A 19 -8.23 6.04 -8.27
C MET A 19 -9.71 5.81 -8.61
N GLN A 20 -10.60 6.72 -8.21
CA GLN A 20 -12.02 6.65 -8.57
C GLN A 20 -12.23 6.70 -10.09
N TYR A 21 -11.47 7.53 -10.81
CA TYR A 21 -11.55 7.58 -12.27
C TYR A 21 -11.07 6.27 -12.91
N ILE A 22 -10.00 5.66 -12.41
CA ILE A 22 -9.47 4.39 -12.92
C ILE A 22 -10.55 3.29 -12.89
N PHE A 23 -11.40 3.26 -11.87
CA PHE A 23 -12.52 2.30 -11.74
C PHE A 23 -13.87 2.83 -12.25
N SER A 24 -13.91 3.99 -12.90
CA SER A 24 -15.12 4.59 -13.40
C SER A 24 -15.67 3.87 -14.65
N GLN A 25 -16.97 4.07 -14.92
CA GLN A 25 -17.58 3.62 -16.15
C GLN A 25 -16.91 4.27 -17.39
N ASP A 26 -16.53 5.54 -17.30
CA ASP A 26 -15.85 6.24 -18.39
C ASP A 26 -14.53 5.56 -18.76
N LYS A 27 -13.68 5.27 -17.81
CA LYS A 27 -12.42 4.56 -18.05
C LYS A 27 -12.69 3.18 -18.65
N LYS A 28 -13.67 2.44 -18.08
CA LYS A 28 -14.05 1.10 -18.54
C LYS A 28 -14.48 1.09 -20.00
N PHE A 29 -15.48 1.89 -20.35
CA PHE A 29 -16.07 1.82 -21.69
C PHE A 29 -15.21 2.49 -22.77
N ARG A 30 -14.43 3.51 -22.43
CA ARG A 30 -13.40 4.03 -23.32
C ARG A 30 -12.31 2.99 -23.61
N THR A 31 -11.95 2.19 -22.61
CA THR A 31 -10.99 1.08 -22.80
C THR A 31 -11.60 0.01 -23.71
N TRP A 32 -12.90 -0.30 -23.58
CA TRP A 32 -13.57 -1.21 -24.52
C TRP A 32 -13.46 -0.74 -25.96
N ARG A 33 -13.73 0.56 -26.22
CA ARG A 33 -13.59 1.12 -27.56
C ARG A 33 -12.15 1.05 -28.08
N LYS A 34 -11.15 1.34 -27.24
CA LYS A 34 -9.75 1.18 -27.60
C LYS A 34 -9.39 -0.27 -27.98
N LEU A 35 -9.94 -1.24 -27.26
CA LEU A 35 -9.75 -2.65 -27.57
C LEU A 35 -10.43 -3.06 -28.88
N TRP A 36 -11.65 -2.57 -29.18
CA TRP A 36 -12.30 -2.82 -30.47
C TRP A 36 -11.58 -2.15 -31.63
N ILE A 37 -11.07 -0.94 -31.45
CA ILE A 37 -10.23 -0.27 -32.46
C ILE A 37 -8.96 -1.08 -32.71
N ALA A 38 -8.26 -1.50 -31.64
CA ALA A 38 -7.06 -2.30 -31.76
C ALA A 38 -7.31 -3.62 -32.48
N LEU A 39 -8.43 -4.30 -32.17
CA LEU A 39 -8.83 -5.53 -32.88
C LEU A 39 -9.04 -5.28 -34.37
N ALA A 40 -9.82 -4.28 -34.74
CA ALA A 40 -10.09 -3.93 -36.14
C ALA A 40 -8.81 -3.57 -36.91
N GLU A 41 -7.91 -2.82 -36.29
CA GLU A 41 -6.59 -2.50 -36.89
C GLU A 41 -5.75 -3.77 -37.12
N ILE A 42 -5.70 -4.66 -36.12
CA ILE A 42 -4.94 -5.92 -36.22
C ILE A 42 -5.55 -6.82 -37.30
N GLU A 43 -6.86 -6.95 -37.33
CA GLU A 43 -7.56 -7.74 -38.34
C GLU A 43 -7.35 -7.19 -39.76
N GLN A 44 -7.33 -5.87 -39.92
CA GLN A 44 -6.94 -5.22 -41.18
C GLN A 44 -5.49 -5.55 -41.58
N GLU A 45 -4.55 -5.37 -40.65
CA GLU A 45 -3.12 -5.67 -40.88
C GLU A 45 -2.87 -7.14 -41.21
N LEU A 46 -3.74 -8.04 -40.75
CA LEU A 46 -3.69 -9.47 -41.04
C LEU A 46 -4.49 -9.85 -42.33
N GLY A 47 -5.08 -8.86 -43.01
CA GLY A 47 -5.64 -9.02 -44.33
C GLY A 47 -7.16 -9.23 -44.41
N LEU A 48 -7.90 -8.98 -43.31
CA LEU A 48 -9.38 -8.89 -43.44
C LEU A 48 -9.80 -7.63 -44.18
N PRO A 49 -10.96 -7.64 -44.89
CA PRO A 49 -11.43 -6.53 -45.70
C PRO A 49 -12.03 -5.39 -44.85
N ILE A 50 -11.22 -4.84 -43.96
CA ILE A 50 -11.54 -3.69 -43.11
C ILE A 50 -10.90 -2.45 -43.77
N THR A 51 -11.68 -1.36 -43.92
CA THR A 51 -11.18 -0.16 -44.58
C THR A 51 -10.64 0.88 -43.61
N ASP A 52 -9.77 1.77 -44.11
CA ASP A 52 -9.24 2.89 -43.31
C ASP A 52 -10.36 3.82 -42.84
N GLU A 53 -11.39 4.01 -43.63
CA GLU A 53 -12.57 4.82 -43.29
C GLU A 53 -13.31 4.23 -42.08
N GLN A 54 -13.48 2.90 -42.02
CA GLN A 54 -14.11 2.23 -40.87
C GLN A 54 -13.29 2.41 -39.60
N ILE A 55 -11.97 2.25 -39.68
CA ILE A 55 -11.09 2.48 -38.53
C ILE A 55 -11.10 3.95 -38.09
N ALA A 56 -11.08 4.89 -39.05
CA ALA A 56 -11.16 6.32 -38.77
C ALA A 56 -12.47 6.70 -38.07
N GLU A 57 -13.59 6.13 -38.51
CA GLU A 57 -14.89 6.34 -37.89
C GLU A 57 -14.92 5.81 -36.43
N LEU A 58 -14.39 4.61 -36.17
CA LEU A 58 -14.27 4.08 -34.83
C LEU A 58 -13.41 5.00 -33.94
N LYS A 59 -12.28 5.47 -34.44
CA LYS A 59 -11.39 6.37 -33.70
C LYS A 59 -12.05 7.71 -33.38
N ALA A 60 -12.84 8.26 -34.31
CA ALA A 60 -13.54 9.52 -34.10
C ALA A 60 -14.51 9.47 -32.90
N HIS A 61 -15.07 8.31 -32.62
CA HIS A 61 -16.01 8.08 -31.52
C HIS A 61 -15.45 7.25 -30.38
N ALA A 62 -14.12 7.24 -30.17
CA ALA A 62 -13.49 6.46 -29.12
C ALA A 62 -13.81 6.95 -27.70
N GLU A 63 -14.06 8.23 -27.51
CA GLU A 63 -14.19 8.88 -26.21
C GLU A 63 -15.62 9.32 -25.85
N ASP A 64 -16.52 9.48 -26.82
CA ASP A 64 -17.89 9.98 -26.64
C ASP A 64 -18.92 8.85 -26.48
N ILE A 65 -18.90 8.21 -25.29
CA ILE A 65 -19.78 7.08 -25.00
C ILE A 65 -21.25 7.50 -24.93
N ASN A 66 -22.11 6.91 -25.75
CA ASN A 66 -23.57 7.10 -25.68
C ASN A 66 -24.18 6.18 -24.63
N TYR A 67 -24.16 6.63 -23.37
CA TYR A 67 -24.69 5.88 -22.23
C TYR A 67 -26.20 5.66 -22.27
N GLU A 68 -26.94 6.59 -22.85
CA GLU A 68 -28.40 6.52 -22.94
C GLU A 68 -28.80 5.33 -23.81
N GLU A 69 -28.29 5.27 -25.05
CA GLU A 69 -28.53 4.17 -25.96
C GLU A 69 -28.04 2.83 -25.43
N ALA A 70 -26.84 2.78 -24.85
CA ALA A 70 -26.32 1.55 -24.28
C ALA A 70 -27.24 1.02 -23.18
N ARG A 71 -27.69 1.87 -22.24
CA ARG A 71 -28.60 1.49 -21.16
C ARG A 71 -29.99 1.10 -21.66
N ALA A 72 -30.53 1.82 -22.66
CA ALA A 72 -31.80 1.48 -23.26
C ALA A 72 -31.74 0.09 -23.90
N ARG A 73 -30.66 -0.19 -24.65
CA ARG A 73 -30.46 -1.49 -25.30
C ARG A 73 -30.28 -2.61 -24.29
N GLU A 74 -29.50 -2.38 -23.21
CA GLU A 74 -29.25 -3.38 -22.18
C GLU A 74 -30.54 -3.82 -21.47
N LYS A 75 -31.47 -2.92 -21.23
CA LYS A 75 -32.80 -3.27 -20.69
C LYS A 75 -33.55 -4.30 -21.55
N ILE A 76 -33.31 -4.29 -22.87
CA ILE A 76 -33.98 -5.19 -23.84
C ILE A 76 -33.22 -6.52 -23.91
N VAL A 77 -31.88 -6.46 -24.17
CA VAL A 77 -31.10 -7.67 -24.50
C VAL A 77 -30.43 -8.32 -23.28
N ARG A 78 -30.42 -7.65 -22.13
CA ARG A 78 -29.82 -8.13 -20.86
C ARG A 78 -28.34 -8.53 -20.99
N HIS A 79 -27.59 -7.79 -21.84
CA HIS A 79 -26.19 -8.06 -22.11
C HIS A 79 -25.45 -6.74 -22.34
N ASP A 80 -24.54 -6.40 -21.43
CA ASP A 80 -23.81 -5.12 -21.41
C ASP A 80 -22.91 -4.92 -22.64
N VAL A 81 -22.05 -5.90 -22.97
CA VAL A 81 -21.12 -5.78 -24.10
C VAL A 81 -21.86 -5.59 -25.41
N MET A 82 -22.91 -6.41 -25.69
CA MET A 82 -23.68 -6.29 -26.91
C MET A 82 -24.48 -4.99 -26.97
N SER A 83 -24.85 -4.42 -25.85
CA SER A 83 -25.50 -3.11 -25.78
C SER A 83 -24.54 -1.98 -26.14
N HIS A 84 -23.29 -2.06 -25.71
CA HIS A 84 -22.25 -1.11 -26.10
C HIS A 84 -21.79 -1.29 -27.55
N VAL A 85 -21.74 -2.52 -28.09
CA VAL A 85 -21.50 -2.78 -29.53
C VAL A 85 -22.59 -2.11 -30.35
N TYR A 86 -23.87 -2.27 -29.96
CA TYR A 86 -25.00 -1.65 -30.64
C TYR A 86 -24.91 -0.11 -30.61
N ALA A 87 -24.71 0.49 -29.41
CA ALA A 87 -24.61 1.94 -29.25
C ALA A 87 -23.44 2.53 -30.07
N TYR A 88 -22.30 1.82 -30.09
CA TYR A 88 -21.15 2.22 -30.88
C TYR A 88 -21.40 2.12 -32.37
N GLY A 89 -22.10 1.06 -32.82
CA GLY A 89 -22.48 0.89 -34.20
C GLY A 89 -23.47 1.95 -34.70
N LEU A 90 -24.31 2.54 -33.83
CA LEU A 90 -25.16 3.68 -34.19
C LEU A 90 -24.34 4.95 -34.47
N GLN A 91 -23.23 5.14 -33.75
CA GLN A 91 -22.29 6.25 -33.95
C GLN A 91 -21.38 6.00 -35.17
N CYS A 92 -21.12 4.72 -35.49
CA CYS A 92 -20.19 4.29 -36.55
C CYS A 92 -20.91 3.40 -37.57
N PRO A 93 -21.80 3.94 -38.39
CA PRO A 93 -22.65 3.14 -39.30
C PRO A 93 -21.84 2.38 -40.38
N SER A 94 -20.71 2.91 -40.86
CA SER A 94 -19.85 2.20 -41.81
C SER A 94 -19.08 1.05 -41.17
N ALA A 95 -18.71 1.20 -39.89
CA ALA A 95 -17.90 0.24 -39.14
C ALA A 95 -18.74 -0.74 -38.32
N LYS A 96 -20.06 -0.59 -38.20
CA LYS A 96 -20.89 -1.41 -37.28
C LYS A 96 -20.76 -2.92 -37.49
N GLY A 97 -20.44 -3.36 -38.67
CA GLY A 97 -20.30 -4.78 -39.03
C GLY A 97 -18.98 -5.42 -38.60
N ILE A 98 -17.98 -4.60 -38.25
CA ILE A 98 -16.67 -5.06 -37.85
C ILE A 98 -16.40 -4.87 -36.36
N ILE A 99 -17.27 -4.21 -35.60
CA ILE A 99 -17.13 -4.04 -34.18
C ILE A 99 -17.25 -5.43 -33.50
N HIS A 100 -16.22 -5.81 -32.71
CA HIS A 100 -16.24 -7.07 -31.98
C HIS A 100 -16.17 -8.34 -32.86
N LEU A 101 -15.60 -8.24 -34.03
CA LEU A 101 -15.51 -9.34 -35.00
C LEU A 101 -14.66 -10.50 -34.41
N GLY A 102 -15.14 -11.73 -34.50
CA GLY A 102 -14.47 -12.92 -33.93
C GLY A 102 -14.36 -12.97 -32.41
N ALA A 103 -14.62 -11.89 -31.70
CA ALA A 103 -14.41 -11.76 -30.27
C ALA A 103 -15.63 -12.23 -29.45
N THR A 104 -15.37 -12.49 -28.15
CA THR A 104 -16.40 -12.73 -27.14
C THR A 104 -16.38 -11.60 -26.11
N SER A 105 -17.39 -11.53 -25.23
CA SER A 105 -17.52 -10.47 -24.23
C SER A 105 -16.28 -10.34 -23.32
N CYS A 106 -15.61 -11.45 -23.02
CA CYS A 106 -14.40 -11.43 -22.19
C CYS A 106 -13.22 -10.77 -22.91
N TYR A 107 -13.22 -10.63 -24.23
CA TYR A 107 -12.20 -9.88 -24.95
C TYR A 107 -12.12 -8.44 -24.42
N VAL A 108 -13.22 -7.73 -24.35
CA VAL A 108 -13.21 -6.37 -23.80
C VAL A 108 -13.27 -6.35 -22.29
N GLY A 109 -14.04 -7.24 -21.65
CA GLY A 109 -14.19 -7.27 -20.21
C GLY A 109 -12.89 -7.58 -19.49
N ASP A 110 -12.30 -8.70 -19.79
CA ASP A 110 -11.11 -9.21 -19.10
C ASP A 110 -9.83 -8.44 -19.43
N ASN A 111 -9.62 -8.08 -20.71
CA ASN A 111 -8.47 -7.23 -21.05
C ASN A 111 -8.58 -5.84 -20.40
N THR A 112 -9.78 -5.27 -20.30
CA THR A 112 -9.99 -4.00 -19.59
C THR A 112 -9.69 -4.12 -18.11
N ASP A 113 -10.13 -5.18 -17.43
CA ASP A 113 -9.85 -5.38 -16.01
C ASP A 113 -8.34 -5.43 -15.74
N ILE A 114 -7.57 -6.09 -16.59
CA ILE A 114 -6.10 -6.14 -16.49
C ILE A 114 -5.48 -4.76 -16.72
N ILE A 115 -5.95 -4.00 -17.72
CA ILE A 115 -5.48 -2.63 -18.00
C ILE A 115 -5.77 -1.71 -16.80
N ILE A 116 -6.96 -1.79 -16.22
CA ILE A 116 -7.36 -1.02 -15.04
C ILE A 116 -6.49 -1.40 -13.83
N MET A 117 -6.28 -2.70 -13.56
CA MET A 117 -5.40 -3.15 -12.47
C MET A 117 -3.96 -2.67 -12.66
N ARG A 118 -3.43 -2.66 -13.89
CA ARG A 118 -2.11 -2.09 -14.19
C ARG A 118 -2.04 -0.61 -13.82
N ASP A 119 -3.01 0.18 -14.26
CA ASP A 119 -3.04 1.62 -14.02
C ASP A 119 -3.21 1.91 -12.51
N ALA A 120 -4.04 1.14 -11.81
CA ALA A 120 -4.24 1.25 -10.37
C ALA A 120 -2.99 0.86 -9.56
N LEU A 121 -2.31 -0.23 -9.92
CA LEU A 121 -1.05 -0.62 -9.28
C LEU A 121 0.06 0.41 -9.51
N LYS A 122 0.10 1.08 -10.68
CA LYS A 122 1.04 2.20 -10.92
C LYS A 122 0.80 3.33 -9.93
N LEU A 123 -0.46 3.66 -9.64
CA LEU A 123 -0.80 4.71 -8.66
C LEU A 123 -0.43 4.28 -7.23
N VAL A 124 -0.72 3.04 -6.85
CA VAL A 124 -0.33 2.48 -5.55
C VAL A 124 1.20 2.53 -5.38
N ARG A 125 1.95 2.06 -6.39
CA ARG A 125 3.42 2.11 -6.40
C ARG A 125 3.95 3.54 -6.24
N LYS A 126 3.38 4.48 -6.99
CA LYS A 126 3.74 5.90 -6.92
C LYS A 126 3.56 6.45 -5.50
N LYS A 127 2.43 6.18 -4.85
CA LYS A 127 2.17 6.64 -3.48
C LYS A 127 3.08 5.96 -2.45
N LEU A 128 3.35 4.65 -2.57
CA LEU A 128 4.30 3.94 -1.70
C LEU A 128 5.69 4.56 -1.72
N ILE A 129 6.22 4.84 -2.91
CA ILE A 129 7.53 5.48 -3.08
C ILE A 129 7.56 6.87 -2.41
N ASN A 130 6.46 7.63 -2.50
CA ASN A 130 6.35 8.93 -1.84
C ASN A 130 6.24 8.83 -0.31
N VAL A 131 5.58 7.80 0.23
CA VAL A 131 5.61 7.50 1.67
C VAL A 131 7.04 7.22 2.14
N LEU A 132 7.79 6.39 1.40
CA LEU A 132 9.21 6.14 1.68
C LEU A 132 10.05 7.43 1.62
N ALA A 133 9.80 8.31 0.66
CA ALA A 133 10.50 9.60 0.55
C ALA A 133 10.28 10.49 1.78
N LYS A 134 9.03 10.59 2.28
CA LYS A 134 8.71 11.36 3.49
C LYS A 134 9.32 10.74 4.74
N LEU A 135 9.23 9.43 4.88
CA LEU A 135 9.88 8.70 6.00
C LEU A 135 11.40 8.81 5.95
N THR A 136 12.02 8.93 4.77
CA THR A 136 13.46 9.14 4.62
C THR A 136 13.89 10.44 5.29
N ALA A 137 13.18 11.54 5.03
CA ALA A 137 13.48 12.83 5.65
C ALA A 137 13.32 12.74 7.18
N PHE A 138 12.25 12.14 7.66
CA PHE A 138 11.99 11.95 9.09
C PHE A 138 13.06 11.07 9.77
N ALA A 139 13.42 9.94 9.17
CA ALA A 139 14.42 9.03 9.73
C ALA A 139 15.80 9.67 9.79
N ASP A 140 16.19 10.44 8.78
CA ASP A 140 17.49 11.14 8.73
C ASP A 140 17.55 12.28 9.75
N GLU A 141 16.48 13.07 9.92
CA GLU A 141 16.38 14.14 10.92
C GLU A 141 16.55 13.61 12.35
N TYR A 142 15.89 12.48 12.67
CA TYR A 142 15.85 11.94 14.02
C TYR A 142 16.75 10.72 14.22
N LYS A 143 17.73 10.46 13.34
CA LYS A 143 18.62 9.29 13.41
C LYS A 143 19.42 9.19 14.70
N SER A 144 19.73 10.33 15.31
CA SER A 144 20.55 10.42 16.54
C SER A 144 19.73 10.78 17.79
N LEU A 145 18.41 10.97 17.70
CA LEU A 145 17.57 11.28 18.86
C LEU A 145 17.28 10.01 19.67
N PRO A 146 17.88 9.85 20.89
CA PRO A 146 17.64 8.69 21.73
C PRO A 146 16.19 8.60 22.16
N THR A 147 15.63 7.41 22.16
CA THR A 147 14.31 7.09 22.70
C THR A 147 14.32 5.73 23.36
N LEU A 148 13.37 5.50 24.26
CA LEU A 148 13.22 4.23 24.93
C LEU A 148 12.77 3.15 23.94
N GLY A 149 13.51 2.05 23.85
CA GLY A 149 13.09 0.86 23.13
C GLY A 149 12.15 0.01 24.00
N PHE A 150 11.27 -0.76 23.36
CA PHE A 150 10.34 -1.66 24.04
C PHE A 150 10.43 -3.06 23.44
N THR A 151 10.51 -4.06 24.30
CA THR A 151 10.31 -5.47 23.97
C THR A 151 9.25 -6.05 24.89
N HIS A 152 8.37 -6.91 24.40
CA HIS A 152 7.24 -7.42 25.17
C HIS A 152 6.40 -6.32 25.84
N PHE A 153 6.37 -5.15 25.22
CA PHE A 153 5.73 -3.93 25.72
C PHE A 153 6.32 -3.42 27.04
N GLN A 154 7.53 -3.83 27.37
CA GLN A 154 8.30 -3.36 28.55
C GLN A 154 9.50 -2.54 28.10
N PRO A 155 9.92 -1.55 28.92
CA PRO A 155 11.17 -0.82 28.69
C PRO A 155 12.35 -1.74 28.47
N ALA A 156 13.11 -1.47 27.42
CA ALA A 156 14.33 -2.20 27.07
C ALA A 156 15.45 -1.19 26.75
N GLN A 157 16.52 -1.64 26.13
CA GLN A 157 17.61 -0.75 25.77
C GLN A 157 17.16 0.41 24.88
N PRO A 158 17.78 1.60 24.98
CA PRO A 158 17.51 2.72 24.12
C PRO A 158 17.78 2.41 22.65
N THR A 159 17.01 3.05 21.80
CA THR A 159 17.19 3.14 20.34
C THR A 159 17.12 4.60 19.93
N THR A 160 16.90 4.91 18.64
CA THR A 160 16.62 6.27 18.21
C THR A 160 15.26 6.36 17.51
N VAL A 161 14.69 7.57 17.51
CA VAL A 161 13.43 7.84 16.80
C VAL A 161 13.56 7.53 15.31
N GLY A 162 14.68 7.94 14.67
CA GLY A 162 14.95 7.62 13.28
C GLY A 162 15.13 6.12 13.03
N LYS A 163 15.79 5.39 13.94
CA LYS A 163 15.92 3.92 13.83
C LYS A 163 14.57 3.22 13.90
N ARG A 164 13.66 3.69 14.75
CA ARG A 164 12.28 3.18 14.78
C ARG A 164 11.56 3.41 13.47
N ALA A 165 11.72 4.59 12.84
CA ALA A 165 11.13 4.88 11.55
C ALA A 165 11.66 3.95 10.44
N THR A 166 12.92 3.53 10.46
CA THR A 166 13.45 2.56 9.48
C THR A 166 12.77 1.19 9.57
N LEU A 167 12.20 0.82 10.71
CA LEU A 167 11.42 -0.42 10.82
C LEU A 167 10.11 -0.30 10.00
N TRP A 168 9.44 0.85 10.04
CA TRP A 168 8.27 1.10 9.21
C TRP A 168 8.63 1.15 7.72
N MET A 169 9.76 1.79 7.41
CA MET A 169 10.25 1.88 6.02
C MET A 169 10.54 0.51 5.43
N GLN A 170 11.10 -0.42 6.21
CA GLN A 170 11.39 -1.78 5.77
C GLN A 170 10.10 -2.55 5.41
N GLU A 171 9.02 -2.38 6.18
CA GLU A 171 7.72 -2.95 5.87
C GLU A 171 7.15 -2.38 4.55
N PHE A 172 7.28 -1.07 4.32
CA PHE A 172 6.86 -0.45 3.07
C PHE A 172 7.75 -0.84 1.88
N GLU A 173 9.03 -1.06 2.07
CA GLU A 173 9.94 -1.56 1.05
C GLU A 173 9.56 -2.97 0.60
N LEU A 174 9.25 -3.87 1.54
CA LEU A 174 8.73 -5.20 1.24
C LEU A 174 7.38 -5.12 0.50
N ALA A 175 6.48 -4.23 0.93
CA ALA A 175 5.20 -4.01 0.26
C ALA A 175 5.38 -3.49 -1.17
N LEU A 176 6.37 -2.61 -1.42
CA LEU A 176 6.70 -2.11 -2.74
C LEU A 176 7.15 -3.25 -3.67
N ALA A 177 7.99 -4.15 -3.18
CA ALA A 177 8.44 -5.32 -3.94
C ALA A 177 7.27 -6.22 -4.35
N GLU A 178 6.29 -6.43 -3.47
CA GLU A 178 5.08 -7.21 -3.80
C GLU A 178 4.17 -6.50 -4.81
N VAL A 179 4.03 -5.18 -4.73
CA VAL A 179 3.30 -4.40 -5.74
C VAL A 179 3.99 -4.49 -7.11
N GLU A 180 5.30 -4.40 -7.16
CA GLU A 180 6.09 -4.56 -8.39
C GLU A 180 6.00 -5.99 -8.93
N HIS A 181 6.01 -7.00 -8.08
CA HIS A 181 5.76 -8.39 -8.45
C HIS A 181 4.36 -8.58 -9.06
N ALA A 182 3.33 -7.99 -8.44
CA ALA A 182 1.97 -8.02 -8.97
C ALA A 182 1.89 -7.35 -10.34
N GLN A 183 2.53 -6.19 -10.53
CA GLN A 183 2.62 -5.51 -11.83
C GLN A 183 3.30 -6.38 -12.91
N ALA A 184 4.42 -7.02 -12.58
CA ALA A 184 5.15 -7.90 -13.49
C ALA A 184 4.37 -9.19 -13.84
N SER A 185 3.40 -9.57 -13.01
CA SER A 185 2.54 -10.73 -13.25
C SER A 185 1.40 -10.43 -14.23
N LEU A 186 1.07 -9.17 -14.48
CA LEU A 186 -0.01 -8.79 -15.37
C LEU A 186 0.29 -9.15 -16.83
N ARG A 187 -0.66 -9.79 -17.46
CA ARG A 187 -0.65 -10.15 -18.89
C ARG A 187 -2.07 -10.01 -19.41
N LEU A 188 -2.24 -9.51 -20.63
CA LEU A 188 -3.56 -9.49 -21.23
C LEU A 188 -4.14 -10.88 -21.42
N LEU A 189 -5.47 -11.01 -21.39
CA LEU A 189 -6.13 -12.22 -21.82
C LEU A 189 -5.77 -12.54 -23.27
N GLY A 190 -5.80 -11.54 -24.12
CA GLY A 190 -5.66 -11.69 -25.56
C GLY A 190 -7.00 -11.87 -26.28
N SER A 191 -6.93 -12.34 -27.51
CA SER A 191 -8.07 -12.63 -28.40
C SER A 191 -8.33 -14.14 -28.41
N LYS A 192 -8.87 -14.68 -27.29
CA LYS A 192 -8.94 -16.13 -27.05
C LYS A 192 -10.21 -16.82 -27.55
N GLY A 193 -11.30 -16.08 -27.71
CA GLY A 193 -12.58 -16.64 -28.11
C GLY A 193 -13.34 -17.35 -26.97
N THR A 194 -14.32 -18.20 -27.33
CA THR A 194 -15.30 -18.74 -26.39
C THR A 194 -14.71 -19.70 -25.36
N THR A 195 -13.75 -20.51 -25.76
CA THR A 195 -13.14 -21.55 -24.91
C THR A 195 -11.61 -21.47 -24.86
N GLY A 196 -11.05 -20.37 -25.33
CA GLY A 196 -9.59 -20.19 -25.38
C GLY A 196 -8.90 -20.78 -26.59
N THR A 197 -9.65 -21.34 -27.53
CA THR A 197 -9.10 -22.04 -28.69
C THR A 197 -8.89 -21.16 -29.92
N GLN A 198 -9.32 -19.91 -29.87
CA GLN A 198 -9.28 -18.95 -31.02
C GLN A 198 -10.01 -19.44 -32.28
N ALA A 199 -10.95 -20.39 -32.15
CA ALA A 199 -11.61 -21.04 -33.29
C ALA A 199 -12.29 -20.02 -34.23
N SER A 200 -12.96 -18.99 -33.72
CA SER A 200 -13.59 -17.97 -34.54
C SER A 200 -12.58 -17.14 -35.35
N PHE A 201 -11.40 -16.87 -34.78
CA PHE A 201 -10.32 -16.18 -35.49
C PHE A 201 -9.67 -17.07 -36.54
N LEU A 202 -9.48 -18.36 -36.23
CA LEU A 202 -8.97 -19.32 -37.20
C LEU A 202 -9.90 -19.43 -38.42
N GLU A 203 -11.21 -19.43 -38.19
CA GLU A 203 -12.21 -19.42 -39.26
C GLU A 203 -12.17 -18.10 -40.09
N LEU A 204 -12.06 -16.95 -39.41
CA LEU A 204 -11.92 -15.64 -40.07
C LEU A 204 -10.68 -15.53 -40.98
N PHE A 205 -9.62 -16.24 -40.64
CA PHE A 205 -8.38 -16.27 -41.42
C PHE A 205 -8.25 -17.52 -42.32
N ASP A 206 -9.37 -18.18 -42.67
CA ASP A 206 -9.39 -19.34 -43.56
C ASP A 206 -8.40 -20.48 -43.14
N GLY A 207 -8.22 -20.68 -41.84
CA GLY A 207 -7.32 -21.71 -41.28
C GLY A 207 -5.86 -21.29 -41.20
N ASP A 208 -5.48 -20.07 -41.44
CA ASP A 208 -4.12 -19.55 -41.35
C ASP A 208 -3.68 -19.36 -39.90
N LEU A 209 -2.95 -20.34 -39.37
CA LEU A 209 -2.42 -20.36 -38.02
C LEU A 209 -1.40 -19.25 -37.77
N ASP A 210 -0.59 -18.89 -38.75
CA ASP A 210 0.42 -17.82 -38.58
C ASP A 210 -0.24 -16.47 -38.32
N LYS A 211 -1.38 -16.19 -38.93
CA LYS A 211 -2.17 -14.99 -38.66
C LYS A 211 -2.79 -15.01 -37.26
N VAL A 212 -3.34 -16.15 -36.85
CA VAL A 212 -3.90 -16.32 -35.49
C VAL A 212 -2.84 -16.13 -34.41
N ASP A 213 -1.65 -16.70 -34.60
CA ASP A 213 -0.53 -16.59 -33.65
C ASP A 213 -0.03 -15.14 -33.50
N ARG A 214 -0.23 -14.28 -34.51
CA ARG A 214 0.15 -12.87 -34.47
C ARG A 214 -0.86 -11.97 -33.73
N LEU A 215 -2.11 -12.38 -33.56
CA LEU A 215 -3.15 -11.58 -32.91
C LEU A 215 -2.74 -11.07 -31.53
N ASP A 216 -2.37 -11.98 -30.65
CA ASP A 216 -2.09 -11.68 -29.25
C ASP A 216 -0.82 -10.84 -29.05
N PRO A 217 0.31 -11.11 -29.74
CA PRO A 217 1.48 -10.24 -29.70
C PRO A 217 1.16 -8.80 -30.17
N MET A 218 0.43 -8.64 -31.28
CA MET A 218 0.05 -7.32 -31.80
C MET A 218 -0.90 -6.58 -30.85
N LEU A 219 -1.83 -7.30 -30.20
CA LEU A 219 -2.69 -6.70 -29.17
C LEU A 219 -1.90 -6.24 -27.96
N ALA A 220 -0.97 -7.06 -27.47
CA ALA A 220 -0.12 -6.71 -26.33
C ALA A 220 0.68 -5.44 -26.63
N GLU A 221 1.33 -5.36 -27.79
CA GLU A 221 2.06 -4.17 -28.22
C GLU A 221 1.17 -2.92 -28.26
N LYS A 222 0.01 -2.99 -28.93
CA LYS A 222 -0.95 -1.85 -29.05
C LYS A 222 -1.46 -1.38 -27.69
N MET A 223 -1.58 -2.29 -26.69
CA MET A 223 -2.07 -1.96 -25.33
C MET A 223 -0.95 -1.66 -24.34
N GLY A 224 0.33 -1.72 -24.76
CA GLY A 224 1.50 -1.45 -23.92
C GLY A 224 1.73 -2.51 -22.85
N PHE A 225 1.61 -3.79 -23.25
CA PHE A 225 1.97 -4.96 -22.46
C PHE A 225 3.04 -5.78 -23.19
N ASP A 226 3.84 -6.51 -22.43
CA ASP A 226 4.88 -7.34 -23.00
C ASP A 226 4.30 -8.58 -23.72
N ARG A 227 3.16 -9.08 -23.23
CA ARG A 227 2.54 -10.33 -23.73
C ARG A 227 1.11 -10.53 -23.24
N CYS A 228 0.41 -11.44 -23.91
CA CYS A 228 -0.82 -12.05 -23.43
C CYS A 228 -0.54 -13.37 -22.70
N PHE A 229 -1.53 -13.94 -22.01
CA PHE A 229 -1.47 -15.31 -21.52
C PHE A 229 -1.32 -16.28 -22.71
N ALA A 230 -0.36 -17.19 -22.62
CA ALA A 230 -0.09 -18.18 -23.68
C ALA A 230 -1.30 -19.11 -23.90
N VAL A 231 -1.93 -19.54 -22.82
CA VAL A 231 -3.15 -20.34 -22.82
C VAL A 231 -4.16 -19.80 -21.81
N SER A 232 -5.45 -19.94 -22.11
CA SER A 232 -6.54 -19.57 -21.20
C SER A 232 -7.82 -20.33 -21.58
N GLY A 233 -8.83 -20.29 -20.74
CA GLY A 233 -10.22 -20.52 -21.16
C GLY A 233 -10.78 -19.26 -21.82
N GLN A 234 -12.07 -18.98 -21.56
CA GLN A 234 -12.70 -17.74 -22.02
C GLN A 234 -12.17 -16.51 -21.27
N THR A 235 -11.65 -16.69 -20.04
CA THR A 235 -11.19 -15.64 -19.14
C THR A 235 -9.71 -15.79 -18.84
N TYR A 236 -9.07 -14.71 -18.34
CA TYR A 236 -7.75 -14.85 -17.73
C TYR A 236 -7.83 -15.67 -16.42
N PRO A 237 -6.74 -16.32 -15.99
CA PRO A 237 -6.72 -17.08 -14.73
C PRO A 237 -7.06 -16.17 -13.55
N ARG A 238 -8.17 -16.44 -12.84
CA ARG A 238 -8.64 -15.61 -11.70
C ARG A 238 -7.66 -15.57 -10.53
N LEU A 239 -6.69 -16.48 -10.50
CA LEU A 239 -5.57 -16.43 -9.55
C LEU A 239 -4.79 -15.10 -9.65
N LEU A 240 -4.82 -14.43 -10.82
CA LEU A 240 -4.20 -13.11 -10.98
C LEU A 240 -4.81 -12.07 -10.04
N ASP A 241 -6.14 -12.07 -9.86
CA ASP A 241 -6.82 -11.17 -8.92
C ASP A 241 -6.34 -11.42 -7.48
N THR A 242 -6.09 -12.69 -7.12
CA THR A 242 -5.53 -13.06 -5.81
C THR A 242 -4.13 -12.48 -5.62
N ILE A 243 -3.25 -12.56 -6.63
CA ILE A 243 -1.91 -11.98 -6.58
C ILE A 243 -1.99 -10.47 -6.35
N VAL A 244 -2.86 -9.79 -7.08
CA VAL A 244 -3.05 -8.33 -6.97
C VAL A 244 -3.58 -7.94 -5.59
N ILE A 245 -4.65 -8.56 -5.13
CA ILE A 245 -5.26 -8.21 -3.83
C ILE A 245 -4.34 -8.58 -2.65
N ASN A 246 -3.52 -9.63 -2.77
CA ASN A 246 -2.48 -9.94 -1.77
C ASN A 246 -1.44 -8.83 -1.67
N ALA A 247 -0.98 -8.26 -2.77
CA ALA A 247 -0.05 -7.13 -2.74
C ALA A 247 -0.67 -5.89 -2.06
N LEU A 248 -1.96 -5.65 -2.28
CA LEU A 248 -2.71 -4.60 -1.57
C LEU A 248 -2.83 -4.89 -0.07
N ALA A 249 -3.08 -6.13 0.32
CA ALA A 249 -3.18 -6.54 1.73
C ALA A 249 -1.84 -6.42 2.46
N ILE A 250 -0.73 -6.76 1.81
CA ILE A 250 0.62 -6.55 2.36
C ILE A 250 0.89 -5.06 2.55
N THR A 251 0.54 -4.23 1.57
CA THR A 251 0.63 -2.76 1.68
C THR A 251 -0.19 -2.23 2.86
N ALA A 252 -1.42 -2.70 3.01
CA ALA A 252 -2.30 -2.33 4.11
C ALA A 252 -1.74 -2.78 5.48
N SER A 253 -1.10 -3.96 5.54
CA SER A 253 -0.44 -4.48 6.75
C SER A 253 0.73 -3.59 7.18
N ALA A 254 1.61 -3.20 6.25
CA ALA A 254 2.72 -2.28 6.50
C ALA A 254 2.21 -0.93 7.05
N ALA A 255 1.19 -0.37 6.43
CA ALA A 255 0.56 0.88 6.88
C ALA A 255 -0.06 0.73 8.28
N MET A 256 -0.73 -0.39 8.56
CA MET A 256 -1.33 -0.68 9.86
C MET A 256 -0.28 -0.80 10.96
N LYS A 257 0.87 -1.43 10.67
CA LYS A 257 2.00 -1.54 11.62
C LYS A 257 2.51 -0.14 12.00
N MET A 258 2.82 0.72 11.04
CA MET A 258 3.24 2.09 11.28
C MET A 258 2.18 2.88 12.08
N ALA A 259 0.93 2.85 11.65
CA ALA A 259 -0.16 3.58 12.29
C ALA A 259 -0.42 3.10 13.74
N THR A 260 -0.26 1.81 14.01
CA THR A 260 -0.37 1.26 15.37
C THR A 260 0.73 1.81 16.26
N ASP A 261 1.98 1.83 15.81
CA ASP A 261 3.09 2.41 16.57
C ASP A 261 2.87 3.91 16.85
N ILE A 262 2.43 4.67 15.84
CA ILE A 262 2.13 6.11 16.00
C ILE A 262 1.04 6.34 17.05
N ARG A 263 -0.03 5.54 17.06
CA ARG A 263 -1.09 5.62 18.08
C ARG A 263 -0.53 5.37 19.49
N ILE A 264 0.36 4.41 19.66
CA ILE A 264 1.03 4.12 20.92
C ILE A 264 1.96 5.26 21.30
N LEU A 265 2.77 5.76 20.38
CA LEU A 265 3.67 6.89 20.62
C LEU A 265 2.90 8.17 20.98
N GLN A 266 1.74 8.40 20.40
CA GLN A 266 0.87 9.51 20.76
C GLN A 266 0.23 9.33 22.15
N HIS A 267 -0.14 8.11 22.53
CA HIS A 267 -0.52 7.79 23.93
C HIS A 267 0.60 8.12 24.91
N LEU A 268 1.85 7.81 24.55
CA LEU A 268 3.04 8.15 25.35
C LEU A 268 3.40 9.65 25.30
N LYS A 269 2.74 10.44 24.45
CA LYS A 269 3.00 11.86 24.17
C LYS A 269 4.41 12.14 23.62
N GLU A 270 5.01 11.15 22.96
CA GLU A 270 6.34 11.23 22.38
C GLU A 270 6.34 11.69 20.93
N VAL A 271 5.37 11.20 20.16
CA VAL A 271 5.15 11.59 18.75
C VAL A 271 3.65 11.73 18.52
N GLU A 272 3.26 12.74 17.77
CA GLU A 272 1.86 12.98 17.36
C GLU A 272 1.74 13.03 15.84
N GLU A 273 0.61 12.56 15.30
CA GLU A 273 0.24 12.82 13.91
C GLU A 273 -0.10 14.30 13.70
N PRO A 274 -0.06 14.82 12.46
CA PRO A 274 -0.36 16.21 12.19
C PRO A 274 -1.78 16.57 12.61
N PHE A 275 -1.93 17.76 13.20
CA PHE A 275 -3.19 18.30 13.66
C PHE A 275 -3.38 19.72 13.10
N GLU A 276 -4.43 19.93 12.32
CA GLU A 276 -4.69 21.20 11.67
C GLU A 276 -5.23 22.25 12.66
N LYS A 277 -4.94 23.52 12.38
CA LYS A 277 -5.33 24.63 13.29
C LYS A 277 -6.84 24.71 13.56
N THR A 278 -7.65 24.33 12.59
CA THR A 278 -9.12 24.35 12.67
C THR A 278 -9.74 23.00 13.02
N GLN A 279 -8.91 21.96 13.15
CA GLN A 279 -9.38 20.60 13.42
C GLN A 279 -9.92 20.49 14.85
N ILE A 280 -11.07 19.86 15.02
CA ILE A 280 -11.66 19.54 16.32
C ILE A 280 -11.31 18.09 16.67
N GLY A 281 -10.50 17.90 17.71
CA GLY A 281 -10.08 16.57 18.15
C GLY A 281 -11.09 15.84 19.04
N SER A 282 -11.96 16.59 19.71
CA SER A 282 -12.99 16.04 20.61
C SER A 282 -14.13 17.03 20.78
N SER A 283 -15.38 16.56 20.76
CA SER A 283 -16.57 17.39 21.01
C SER A 283 -16.71 17.81 22.49
N ALA A 284 -16.12 17.04 23.42
CA ALA A 284 -16.26 17.27 24.86
C ALA A 284 -15.01 17.90 25.50
N MET A 285 -13.82 17.59 25.00
CA MET A 285 -12.55 18.03 25.56
C MET A 285 -11.71 18.71 24.47
N ALA A 286 -11.75 20.04 24.39
CA ALA A 286 -11.09 20.82 23.34
C ALA A 286 -9.57 20.61 23.23
N TYR A 287 -8.92 20.29 24.35
CA TYR A 287 -7.48 20.00 24.41
C TYR A 287 -7.11 18.63 23.76
N LYS A 288 -8.04 17.69 23.70
CA LYS A 288 -7.75 16.30 23.32
C LYS A 288 -7.48 16.19 21.83
N ARG A 289 -6.29 15.70 21.48
CA ARG A 289 -5.87 15.35 20.12
C ARG A 289 -5.89 13.85 19.93
N ASN A 290 -6.82 13.37 19.14
CA ASN A 290 -6.93 11.93 18.85
C ASN A 290 -6.13 11.59 17.59
N PRO A 291 -5.45 10.44 17.53
CA PRO A 291 -4.76 9.97 16.32
C PRO A 291 -5.75 9.41 15.29
N MET A 292 -6.70 10.26 14.83
CA MET A 292 -7.82 9.83 14.01
C MET A 292 -7.42 9.30 12.63
N ARG A 293 -6.33 9.85 12.06
CA ARG A 293 -5.80 9.40 10.76
C ARG A 293 -5.17 8.03 10.90
N SER A 294 -4.35 7.82 11.91
CA SER A 294 -3.76 6.51 12.22
C SER A 294 -4.82 5.46 12.59
N GLU A 295 -5.87 5.84 13.32
CA GLU A 295 -7.01 4.94 13.60
C GLU A 295 -7.74 4.55 12.31
N ARG A 296 -7.93 5.49 11.38
CA ARG A 296 -8.56 5.27 10.09
C ARG A 296 -7.72 4.36 9.18
N ILE A 297 -6.39 4.56 9.13
CA ILE A 297 -5.47 3.64 8.46
C ILE A 297 -5.68 2.22 8.97
N CYS A 298 -5.66 2.01 10.30
CA CYS A 298 -5.87 0.69 10.89
C CYS A 298 -7.24 0.08 10.56
N SER A 299 -8.29 0.89 10.48
CA SER A 299 -9.65 0.38 10.19
C SER A 299 -9.82 0.00 8.72
N LEU A 300 -9.31 0.81 7.78
CA LEU A 300 -9.33 0.49 6.36
C LEU A 300 -8.42 -0.70 6.04
N ALA A 301 -7.26 -0.81 6.69
CA ALA A 301 -6.36 -1.94 6.51
C ALA A 301 -7.01 -3.28 6.84
N ARG A 302 -7.80 -3.37 7.92
CA ARG A 302 -8.54 -4.60 8.24
C ARG A 302 -9.52 -4.99 7.14
N TYR A 303 -10.17 -4.01 6.50
CA TYR A 303 -11.06 -4.26 5.37
C TYR A 303 -10.31 -4.91 4.20
N VAL A 304 -9.19 -4.32 3.78
CA VAL A 304 -8.37 -4.85 2.67
C VAL A 304 -7.82 -6.24 3.00
N MET A 305 -7.33 -6.45 4.23
CA MET A 305 -6.79 -7.75 4.65
C MET A 305 -7.87 -8.85 4.66
N ALA A 306 -9.12 -8.53 5.01
CA ALA A 306 -10.23 -9.46 4.95
C ALA A 306 -10.70 -9.74 3.51
N ASP A 307 -10.54 -8.78 2.60
CA ASP A 307 -10.95 -8.89 1.20
C ASP A 307 -10.14 -9.93 0.41
N VAL A 308 -8.95 -10.30 0.85
CA VAL A 308 -8.09 -11.35 0.23
C VAL A 308 -8.84 -12.66 0.00
N LEU A 309 -9.78 -13.01 0.85
CA LEU A 309 -10.55 -14.24 0.72
C LEU A 309 -11.46 -14.26 -0.52
N ASN A 310 -11.95 -13.10 -0.95
CA ASN A 310 -12.84 -12.99 -2.10
C ASN A 310 -12.19 -13.50 -3.40
N PRO A 311 -11.08 -12.94 -3.89
CA PRO A 311 -10.44 -13.43 -5.12
C PRO A 311 -9.84 -14.83 -4.95
N ALA A 312 -9.34 -15.21 -3.77
CA ALA A 312 -8.79 -16.53 -3.52
C ALA A 312 -9.85 -17.65 -3.65
N VAL A 313 -11.02 -17.45 -3.04
CA VAL A 313 -12.14 -18.39 -3.17
C VAL A 313 -12.67 -18.39 -4.60
N THR A 314 -12.86 -17.20 -5.20
CA THR A 314 -13.30 -17.08 -6.59
C THR A 314 -12.39 -17.83 -7.55
N ALA A 315 -11.07 -17.71 -7.41
CA ALA A 315 -10.12 -18.44 -8.23
C ALA A 315 -10.25 -19.98 -8.07
N GLY A 316 -10.41 -20.43 -6.82
CA GLY A 316 -10.53 -21.87 -6.51
C GLY A 316 -11.86 -22.50 -6.92
N THR A 317 -12.91 -21.69 -7.12
CA THR A 317 -14.24 -22.17 -7.53
C THR A 317 -14.51 -22.06 -9.03
N GLN A 318 -13.57 -21.52 -9.82
CA GLN A 318 -13.68 -21.56 -11.27
C GLN A 318 -13.61 -23.00 -11.80
N TRP A 319 -14.43 -23.32 -12.80
CA TRP A 319 -14.49 -24.65 -13.38
C TRP A 319 -14.49 -24.60 -14.90
N PHE A 320 -13.72 -25.49 -15.48
CA PHE A 320 -13.48 -25.63 -16.91
C PHE A 320 -13.07 -24.31 -17.57
N GLU A 321 -13.63 -23.95 -18.71
CA GLU A 321 -13.25 -22.78 -19.50
C GLU A 321 -13.96 -21.51 -19.06
N ARG A 322 -15.10 -21.60 -18.34
CA ARG A 322 -15.88 -20.45 -17.86
C ARG A 322 -16.94 -20.83 -16.82
N THR A 323 -17.00 -20.07 -15.74
CA THR A 323 -18.19 -19.90 -14.91
C THR A 323 -18.44 -18.40 -14.68
N LEU A 324 -19.64 -17.98 -14.33
CA LEU A 324 -20.01 -16.57 -14.16
C LEU A 324 -20.02 -16.13 -12.69
N ASP A 325 -19.75 -17.02 -11.75
CA ASP A 325 -19.79 -16.72 -10.32
C ASP A 325 -18.72 -15.70 -9.87
N ASP A 326 -17.64 -15.55 -10.65
CA ASP A 326 -16.61 -14.51 -10.47
C ASP A 326 -17.16 -13.09 -10.64
N SER A 327 -18.12 -12.91 -11.54
CA SER A 327 -18.47 -11.60 -12.10
C SER A 327 -18.96 -10.60 -11.04
N ALA A 328 -19.91 -10.99 -10.18
CA ALA A 328 -20.44 -10.10 -9.16
C ALA A 328 -19.42 -9.83 -8.05
N ASN A 329 -18.73 -10.87 -7.57
CA ASN A 329 -17.74 -10.74 -6.50
C ASN A 329 -16.57 -9.85 -6.94
N LYS A 330 -15.98 -10.12 -8.12
CA LYS A 330 -14.84 -9.37 -8.65
C LYS A 330 -15.15 -7.88 -8.88
N ARG A 331 -16.36 -7.55 -9.31
CA ARG A 331 -16.80 -6.16 -9.51
C ARG A 331 -16.87 -5.34 -8.22
N ILE A 332 -16.88 -5.99 -7.07
CA ILE A 332 -16.88 -5.36 -5.75
C ILE A 332 -15.49 -5.44 -5.15
N SER A 333 -14.96 -6.65 -4.96
CA SER A 333 -13.73 -6.89 -4.21
C SER A 333 -12.51 -6.18 -4.83
N VAL A 334 -12.30 -6.29 -6.12
CA VAL A 334 -11.11 -5.68 -6.74
C VAL A 334 -11.13 -4.15 -6.68
N PRO A 335 -12.18 -3.43 -7.14
CA PRO A 335 -12.23 -1.97 -7.03
C PRO A 335 -12.14 -1.48 -5.59
N GLU A 336 -12.87 -2.08 -4.66
CA GLU A 336 -12.91 -1.62 -3.27
C GLU A 336 -11.59 -1.86 -2.54
N GLY A 337 -10.88 -2.93 -2.85
CA GLY A 337 -9.51 -3.17 -2.38
C GLY A 337 -8.56 -2.03 -2.77
N PHE A 338 -8.59 -1.62 -4.03
CA PHE A 338 -7.79 -0.49 -4.53
C PHE A 338 -8.21 0.85 -3.95
N LEU A 339 -9.51 1.14 -3.90
CA LEU A 339 -10.03 2.39 -3.32
C LEU A 339 -9.64 2.52 -1.84
N ALA A 340 -9.70 1.42 -1.09
CA ALA A 340 -9.31 1.40 0.31
C ALA A 340 -7.80 1.62 0.50
N VAL A 341 -6.95 0.94 -0.27
CA VAL A 341 -5.49 1.11 -0.20
C VAL A 341 -5.06 2.50 -0.66
N ASP A 342 -5.70 3.04 -1.66
CA ASP A 342 -5.45 4.42 -2.11
C ASP A 342 -5.71 5.43 -0.98
N GLY A 343 -6.83 5.31 -0.28
CA GLY A 343 -7.14 6.13 0.90
C GLY A 343 -6.17 5.90 2.07
N ILE A 344 -5.73 4.66 2.30
CA ILE A 344 -4.70 4.34 3.30
C ILE A 344 -3.41 5.07 2.98
N LEU A 345 -2.95 5.03 1.73
CA LEU A 345 -1.69 5.65 1.32
C LEU A 345 -1.76 7.18 1.35
N ASP A 346 -2.89 7.80 1.02
CA ASP A 346 -3.08 9.25 1.19
C ASP A 346 -3.00 9.64 2.67
N LEU A 347 -3.60 8.87 3.56
CA LEU A 347 -3.46 9.07 5.00
C LEU A 347 -2.00 8.88 5.46
N CYS A 348 -1.29 7.86 4.96
CA CYS A 348 0.12 7.66 5.25
C CYS A 348 0.97 8.84 4.80
N LEU A 349 0.77 9.34 3.58
CA LEU A 349 1.46 10.52 3.05
C LEU A 349 1.27 11.73 3.96
N ASN A 350 0.04 11.99 4.39
CA ASN A 350 -0.26 13.10 5.29
C ASN A 350 0.37 12.91 6.67
N VAL A 351 0.22 11.75 7.28
CA VAL A 351 0.75 11.47 8.62
C VAL A 351 2.27 11.57 8.62
N THR A 352 2.95 10.97 7.65
CA THR A 352 4.43 10.96 7.60
C THR A 352 5.04 12.32 7.28
N ASP A 353 4.32 13.18 6.57
CA ASP A 353 4.75 14.54 6.24
C ASP A 353 4.70 15.51 7.44
N GLY A 354 3.89 15.20 8.45
CA GLY A 354 3.62 16.12 9.55
C GLY A 354 3.81 15.53 10.95
N LEU A 355 4.50 14.41 11.10
CA LEU A 355 4.80 13.83 12.42
C LEU A 355 5.52 14.84 13.31
N LYS A 356 4.98 15.05 14.49
CA LYS A 356 5.55 15.95 15.48
C LYS A 356 6.19 15.18 16.63
N VAL A 357 7.50 15.33 16.78
CA VAL A 357 8.28 14.71 17.85
C VAL A 357 8.41 15.66 19.04
N TYR A 358 8.37 15.12 20.26
CA TYR A 358 8.54 15.86 21.52
C TYR A 358 9.79 15.40 22.28
N PRO A 359 10.99 15.88 21.92
CA PRO A 359 12.25 15.39 22.47
C PRO A 359 12.34 15.47 23.99
N LYS A 360 11.78 16.50 24.62
CA LYS A 360 11.80 16.66 26.08
C LYS A 360 10.92 15.63 26.80
N VAL A 361 9.83 15.21 26.20
CA VAL A 361 8.97 14.15 26.76
C VAL A 361 9.70 12.81 26.67
N ILE A 362 10.29 12.55 25.50
CA ILE A 362 11.12 11.36 25.27
C ILE A 362 12.26 11.29 26.27
N GLU A 363 13.01 12.39 26.44
CA GLU A 363 14.13 12.49 27.38
C GLU A 363 13.69 12.22 28.82
N LYS A 364 12.60 12.86 29.28
CA LYS A 364 12.07 12.66 30.63
C LYS A 364 11.74 11.19 30.89
N ARG A 365 11.10 10.51 29.95
CA ARG A 365 10.75 9.09 30.06
C ARG A 365 12.00 8.22 30.04
N LEU A 366 12.92 8.50 29.12
CA LEU A 366 14.16 7.74 29.01
C LEU A 366 14.99 7.84 30.30
N ARG A 367 15.14 9.04 30.89
CA ARG A 367 15.87 9.26 32.11
C ARG A 367 15.26 8.54 33.31
N SER A 368 13.95 8.31 33.37
CA SER A 368 13.32 7.55 34.46
C SER A 368 13.65 6.06 34.46
N GLU A 369 13.93 5.51 33.28
CA GLU A 369 14.22 4.07 33.09
C GLU A 369 15.72 3.78 32.93
N LEU A 370 16.50 4.76 32.49
CA LEU A 370 17.91 4.61 32.16
C LEU A 370 18.76 4.05 33.31
N PRO A 371 18.54 4.39 34.59
CA PRO A 371 19.32 3.81 35.72
C PRO A 371 19.24 2.28 35.72
N PHE A 372 18.10 1.68 35.44
CA PHE A 372 17.97 0.21 35.36
C PHE A 372 18.73 -0.38 34.16
N MET A 373 18.82 0.34 33.04
CA MET A 373 19.51 -0.12 31.83
C MET A 373 21.03 0.05 31.94
N ALA A 374 21.46 1.07 32.67
CA ALA A 374 22.87 1.39 32.87
C ALA A 374 23.61 0.46 33.89
N THR A 375 22.89 -0.40 34.57
CA THR A 375 23.43 -1.26 35.61
C THR A 375 24.63 -2.12 35.17
N GLU A 376 24.60 -2.60 33.91
CA GLU A 376 25.73 -3.36 33.34
C GLU A 376 26.97 -2.47 33.18
N ASN A 377 26.82 -1.27 32.63
CA ASN A 377 27.93 -0.34 32.46
C ASN A 377 28.50 0.10 33.79
N ILE A 378 27.66 0.42 34.79
CA ILE A 378 28.03 0.78 36.12
C ILE A 378 28.83 -0.37 36.78
N MET A 379 28.33 -1.61 36.66
CA MET A 379 29.02 -2.79 37.16
C MET A 379 30.41 -2.96 36.52
N MET A 380 30.49 -2.80 35.20
CA MET A 380 31.76 -2.95 34.46
C MET A 380 32.77 -1.87 34.84
N ASP A 381 32.33 -0.63 35.07
CA ASP A 381 33.20 0.45 35.51
C ASP A 381 33.69 0.22 36.93
N ALA A 382 32.85 -0.28 37.85
CA ALA A 382 33.23 -0.69 39.19
C ALA A 382 34.23 -1.89 39.20
N VAL A 383 34.04 -2.86 38.27
CA VAL A 383 34.99 -3.98 38.10
C VAL A 383 36.35 -3.49 37.61
N LYS A 384 36.39 -2.55 36.65
CA LYS A 384 37.66 -1.93 36.20
C LYS A 384 38.38 -1.21 37.33
N ALA A 385 37.63 -0.66 38.29
CA ALA A 385 38.19 -0.04 39.52
C ALA A 385 38.63 -1.04 40.56
N GLY A 386 38.51 -2.37 40.33
CA GLY A 386 39.02 -3.44 41.19
C GLY A 386 37.94 -4.19 41.99
N GLY A 387 36.66 -3.93 41.73
CA GLY A 387 35.54 -4.63 42.36
C GLY A 387 35.34 -6.07 41.89
N ASP A 388 34.77 -6.94 42.73
CA ASP A 388 34.37 -8.30 42.36
C ASP A 388 33.09 -8.31 41.56
N ARG A 389 33.15 -8.85 40.35
CA ARG A 389 32.00 -8.86 39.41
C ARG A 389 30.77 -9.59 39.96
N GLN A 390 30.96 -10.71 40.67
CA GLN A 390 29.83 -11.49 41.17
C GLN A 390 29.17 -10.80 42.36
N GLU A 391 29.97 -10.25 43.26
CA GLU A 391 29.47 -9.47 44.40
C GLU A 391 28.72 -8.21 43.92
N LEU A 392 29.29 -7.46 42.98
CA LEU A 392 28.68 -6.26 42.43
C LEU A 392 27.37 -6.58 41.70
N HIS A 393 27.29 -7.70 40.97
CA HIS A 393 26.06 -8.13 40.31
C HIS A 393 24.94 -8.40 41.30
N GLU A 394 25.21 -9.11 42.41
CA GLU A 394 24.19 -9.40 43.43
C GLU A 394 23.74 -8.14 44.16
N ARG A 395 24.66 -7.22 44.43
CA ARG A 395 24.34 -5.90 45.01
C ARG A 395 23.45 -5.09 44.09
N ILE A 396 23.80 -4.95 42.79
CA ILE A 396 22.96 -4.27 41.81
C ILE A 396 21.58 -4.91 41.72
N ARG A 397 21.48 -6.24 41.69
CA ARG A 397 20.21 -6.94 41.67
C ARG A 397 19.34 -6.54 42.88
N THR A 398 19.90 -6.53 44.06
CA THR A 398 19.19 -6.18 45.30
C THR A 398 18.75 -4.71 45.30
N LEU A 399 19.65 -3.78 44.93
CA LEU A 399 19.37 -2.35 44.89
C LEU A 399 18.32 -2.03 43.79
N SER A 400 18.38 -2.71 42.62
CA SER A 400 17.40 -2.57 41.55
C SER A 400 16.02 -3.03 42.00
N MET A 401 15.93 -4.12 42.78
CA MET A 401 14.65 -4.57 43.34
C MET A 401 14.10 -3.57 44.36
N GLN A 402 14.95 -2.94 45.17
CA GLN A 402 14.54 -1.90 46.09
C GLN A 402 14.03 -0.65 45.37
N ALA A 403 14.78 -0.15 44.37
CA ALA A 403 14.35 0.98 43.54
C ALA A 403 13.07 0.65 42.79
N GLY A 404 12.94 -0.58 42.27
CA GLY A 404 11.73 -1.02 41.55
C GLY A 404 10.48 -1.04 42.44
N ARG A 405 10.60 -1.43 43.71
CA ARG A 405 9.48 -1.35 44.68
C ARG A 405 9.10 0.10 44.94
N ARG A 406 10.07 0.98 45.17
CA ARG A 406 9.84 2.41 45.36
C ARG A 406 9.03 3.02 44.22
N VAL A 407 9.39 2.69 42.96
CA VAL A 407 8.66 3.18 41.78
C VAL A 407 7.24 2.59 41.69
N LYS A 408 7.10 1.26 41.88
CA LYS A 408 5.85 0.54 41.62
C LYS A 408 4.86 0.54 42.79
N GLU A 409 5.35 0.42 44.01
CA GLU A 409 4.49 0.31 45.19
C GLU A 409 4.23 1.67 45.84
N GLU A 410 5.24 2.57 45.81
CA GLU A 410 5.17 3.88 46.48
C GLU A 410 4.87 5.03 45.53
N GLY A 411 4.99 4.81 44.18
CA GLY A 411 4.74 5.83 43.15
C GLY A 411 5.78 6.96 43.15
N LEU A 412 6.96 6.70 43.67
CA LEU A 412 8.05 7.68 43.80
C LEU A 412 9.06 7.51 42.65
N ASP A 413 9.93 8.52 42.48
CA ASP A 413 10.96 8.48 41.45
C ASP A 413 12.02 7.39 41.72
N ASN A 414 12.63 6.91 40.64
CA ASN A 414 13.71 5.94 40.67
C ASN A 414 14.94 6.53 41.36
N ASN A 415 15.39 5.89 42.43
CA ASN A 415 16.55 6.30 43.21
C ASN A 415 17.71 5.28 43.18
N LEU A 416 17.80 4.48 42.09
CA LEU A 416 18.83 3.45 42.00
C LEU A 416 20.26 4.03 42.04
N LEU A 417 20.47 5.19 41.42
CA LEU A 417 21.79 5.83 41.41
C LEU A 417 22.24 6.26 42.82
N GLU A 418 21.31 6.83 43.60
CA GLU A 418 21.57 7.21 44.99
C GLU A 418 21.86 5.97 45.86
N LEU A 419 21.16 4.86 45.65
CA LEU A 419 21.39 3.61 46.32
C LEU A 419 22.75 3.03 45.98
N ILE A 420 23.17 3.06 44.73
CA ILE A 420 24.49 2.60 44.28
C ILE A 420 25.61 3.51 44.84
N ALA A 421 25.42 4.85 44.79
CA ALA A 421 26.39 5.79 45.34
C ALA A 421 26.60 5.64 46.84
N ALA A 422 25.56 5.22 47.57
CA ALA A 422 25.62 4.98 49.01
C ALA A 422 26.29 3.64 49.37
N ASP A 423 26.48 2.72 48.42
CA ASP A 423 27.13 1.42 48.66
C ASP A 423 28.64 1.51 48.33
N PRO A 424 29.52 1.39 49.39
CA PRO A 424 30.98 1.54 49.22
C PRO A 424 31.61 0.55 48.23
N ALA A 425 30.94 -0.57 47.94
CA ALA A 425 31.46 -1.60 47.05
C ALA A 425 31.64 -1.10 45.61
N PHE A 426 30.90 -0.07 45.19
CA PHE A 426 31.00 0.50 43.84
C PHE A 426 32.11 1.55 43.74
N GLY A 427 32.47 2.22 44.84
CA GLY A 427 33.50 3.26 44.83
C GLY A 427 33.20 4.45 43.91
N MET A 428 31.94 4.72 43.59
CA MET A 428 31.49 5.76 42.68
C MET A 428 30.65 6.78 43.45
N THR A 429 30.84 8.05 43.12
CA THR A 429 29.98 9.12 43.64
C THR A 429 28.72 9.26 42.81
N LEU A 430 27.68 9.92 43.37
CA LEU A 430 26.45 10.20 42.58
C LEU A 430 26.76 11.01 41.32
N GLU A 431 27.67 11.98 41.42
CA GLU A 431 28.11 12.78 40.28
C GLU A 431 28.77 11.93 39.16
N ASP A 432 29.55 10.92 39.52
CA ASP A 432 30.17 9.99 38.58
C ASP A 432 29.09 9.14 37.87
N LEU A 433 28.13 8.65 38.65
CA LEU A 433 26.99 7.88 38.10
C LEU A 433 26.11 8.72 37.18
N GLU A 434 25.80 9.96 37.55
CA GLU A 434 25.03 10.88 36.71
C GLU A 434 25.72 11.18 35.37
N LYS A 435 27.04 11.29 35.32
CA LYS A 435 27.84 11.43 34.12
C LYS A 435 27.71 10.23 33.17
N THR A 436 27.43 9.05 33.73
CA THR A 436 27.20 7.84 32.90
C THR A 436 25.80 7.81 32.28
N MET A 437 24.87 8.63 32.77
CA MET A 437 23.45 8.67 32.32
C MET A 437 23.23 9.51 31.06
N GLU A 438 24.22 9.62 30.17
CA GLU A 438 24.06 10.27 28.90
C GLU A 438 23.38 9.31 27.89
N PRO A 439 22.14 9.60 27.45
CA PRO A 439 21.37 8.66 26.66
C PRO A 439 22.02 8.23 25.33
N SER A 440 22.82 9.11 24.72
CA SER A 440 23.52 8.83 23.45
C SER A 440 24.56 7.69 23.58
N ARG A 441 25.01 7.36 24.78
CA ARG A 441 25.94 6.24 25.00
C ARG A 441 25.26 4.87 24.90
N TYR A 442 23.95 4.81 24.91
CA TYR A 442 23.17 3.56 24.99
C TYR A 442 22.43 3.18 23.70
N ILE A 443 22.53 4.01 22.66
CA ILE A 443 21.83 3.79 21.39
C ILE A 443 22.59 2.88 20.41
N GLY A 444 23.77 2.40 20.80
CA GLY A 444 24.59 1.50 19.97
C GLY A 444 24.86 2.06 18.57
N CYS A 445 24.70 1.22 17.57
CA CYS A 445 24.91 1.57 16.16
C CYS A 445 23.68 2.18 15.47
N ALA A 446 22.63 2.58 16.20
CA ALA A 446 21.38 3.01 15.60
C ALA A 446 21.53 4.13 14.55
N PRO A 447 22.27 5.25 14.80
CA PRO A 447 22.47 6.28 13.78
C PRO A 447 23.17 5.77 12.52
N HIS A 448 24.21 4.97 12.67
CA HIS A 448 24.94 4.37 11.57
C HIS A 448 24.07 3.40 10.76
N GLN A 449 23.24 2.61 11.43
CA GLN A 449 22.28 1.70 10.76
C GLN A 449 21.25 2.47 9.95
N VAL A 450 20.75 3.60 10.45
CA VAL A 450 19.85 4.48 9.69
C VAL A 450 20.55 4.99 8.44
N GLU A 451 21.72 5.60 8.56
CA GLU A 451 22.47 6.15 7.43
C GLU A 451 22.76 5.09 6.35
N ARG A 452 23.21 3.91 6.79
CA ARG A 452 23.48 2.80 5.88
C ARG A 452 22.23 2.34 5.15
N TYR A 453 21.13 2.12 5.86
CA TYR A 453 19.86 1.69 5.26
C TYR A 453 19.32 2.72 4.27
N LEU A 454 19.35 4.01 4.64
CA LEU A 454 18.92 5.07 3.72
C LEU A 454 19.79 5.12 2.46
N ASN A 455 21.11 4.99 2.59
CA ASN A 455 22.03 5.11 1.46
C ASN A 455 22.03 3.87 0.55
N GLU A 456 21.99 2.68 1.13
CA GLU A 456 22.16 1.43 0.38
C GLU A 456 20.84 0.89 -0.18
N VAL A 457 19.71 1.19 0.47
CA VAL A 457 18.40 0.62 0.12
C VAL A 457 17.44 1.68 -0.42
N ILE A 458 17.17 2.72 0.35
CA ILE A 458 16.06 3.63 0.04
C ILE A 458 16.42 4.67 -1.03
N ARG A 459 17.56 5.35 -0.90
CA ARG A 459 17.97 6.37 -1.89
C ARG A 459 18.07 5.82 -3.32
N PRO A 460 18.59 4.62 -3.55
CA PRO A 460 18.53 4.02 -4.89
C PRO A 460 17.11 3.88 -5.45
N ILE A 461 16.14 3.50 -4.60
CA ILE A 461 14.71 3.43 -5.01
C ILE A 461 14.20 4.82 -5.39
N LEU A 462 14.47 5.83 -4.55
CA LEU A 462 14.02 7.20 -4.80
C LEU A 462 14.69 7.80 -6.04
N ASP A 463 15.99 7.55 -6.22
CA ASP A 463 16.77 8.05 -7.36
C ASP A 463 16.30 7.47 -8.69
N ALA A 464 15.91 6.21 -8.70
CA ALA A 464 15.33 5.54 -9.88
C ALA A 464 13.91 6.01 -10.22
N ASN A 465 13.25 6.78 -9.33
CA ASN A 465 11.85 7.18 -9.45
C ASN A 465 11.62 8.69 -9.23
N LYS A 466 12.62 9.51 -9.56
CA LYS A 466 12.56 10.98 -9.36
C LYS A 466 11.39 11.67 -10.05
N ASP A 467 10.96 11.13 -11.18
CA ASP A 467 9.87 11.64 -12.00
C ASP A 467 8.48 11.52 -11.36
N ILE A 468 8.33 10.63 -10.38
CA ILE A 468 7.07 10.40 -9.68
C ILE A 468 7.07 10.87 -8.23
N LEU A 469 8.13 11.52 -7.77
CA LEU A 469 8.22 12.11 -6.42
C LEU A 469 7.39 13.40 -6.31
N GLY A 470 7.13 13.83 -5.08
CA GLY A 470 6.42 15.07 -4.78
C GLY A 470 4.90 14.95 -4.77
N VAL A 471 4.37 13.75 -4.58
CA VAL A 471 2.93 13.54 -4.40
C VAL A 471 2.49 14.09 -3.05
N GLU A 472 1.45 14.93 -3.09
CA GLU A 472 0.77 15.43 -1.90
C GLU A 472 -0.46 14.59 -1.58
N ALA A 473 -0.78 14.50 -0.29
CA ALA A 473 -1.95 13.76 0.19
C ALA A 473 -3.25 14.44 -0.22
N GLN A 474 -4.21 13.70 -0.71
CA GLN A 474 -5.58 14.16 -0.97
C GLN A 474 -6.50 13.70 0.17
N ILE A 475 -6.59 14.50 1.23
CA ILE A 475 -7.42 14.17 2.39
C ILE A 475 -8.75 14.90 2.30
N ASN A 476 -9.83 14.15 2.27
CA ASN A 476 -11.19 14.67 2.23
C ASN A 476 -11.87 14.71 3.63
N VAL A 477 -11.26 14.10 4.63
CA VAL A 477 -11.80 13.96 6.01
C VAL A 477 -10.71 13.87 7.07
#